data_3aaa67dc0409bc7ee460a8b25fd10c9b
#
_entry.id   3aaa67dc0409bc7ee460a8b25fd10c9b
#
_cell.length_a   1.000
_cell.length_b   1.000
_cell.length_c   1.000
_cell.angle_alpha   90.00
_cell.angle_beta   90.00
_cell.angle_gamma   90.00
#
_symmetry.space_group_name_H-M   'P 1'
#
loop_
_entity.id
_entity.type
_entity.pdbx_description
1 polymer ?
#
loop_
_entity_poly.entity_id
_entity_poly.type
_entity_poly.pdbx_seq_one_letter_code
_entity_poly.pdbx_strand_id
1 'polypeptide(L)'
;TACPKVTKGEYIYDHGDTARLTPLVPMHTIGHDFIPAPIHAGGLRYHGIAPTISRLVSAKKLETEAYNQVDVFDAANQFIRTEGVIPAPEPAHAIKGVIDEALRCKETGEEKVILFLLCGHGYFDMQAYDDYFSGKLLPYEYPKEKVDEAMQRLRKLYPWLDELKKFI
;
A
#
# COMPACT_ATOMS: atom_id res chain seq x y z
N THR A 1 -1.96 -7.68 -1.85
CA THR A 1 -1.30 -6.37 -1.71
C THR A 1 -0.04 -6.28 -2.55
N ALA A 2 0.12 -5.17 -3.25
CA ALA A 2 1.24 -4.95 -4.16
C ALA A 2 2.56 -4.71 -3.46
N CYS A 3 2.53 -3.97 -2.37
CA CYS A 3 3.70 -3.55 -1.61
C CYS A 3 3.37 -3.64 -0.12
N PRO A 4 3.55 -4.82 0.48
CA PRO A 4 3.09 -5.09 1.84
C PRO A 4 4.06 -4.54 2.90
N LYS A 5 4.55 -3.32 2.73
CA LYS A 5 5.57 -2.71 3.59
C LYS A 5 5.17 -2.56 5.05
N VAL A 6 3.89 -2.34 5.33
CA VAL A 6 3.40 -2.27 6.72
C VAL A 6 3.02 -3.64 7.26
N THR A 7 2.45 -4.51 6.41
CA THR A 7 1.92 -5.82 6.85
C THR A 7 2.96 -6.94 6.85
N LYS A 8 3.99 -6.85 6.00
CA LYS A 8 5.04 -7.89 5.85
C LYS A 8 6.46 -7.32 5.97
N GLY A 9 6.64 -5.99 5.93
CA GLY A 9 7.92 -5.31 6.10
C GLY A 9 8.26 -5.03 7.57
N GLU A 10 9.34 -4.29 7.77
CA GLU A 10 9.83 -3.91 9.09
C GLU A 10 9.89 -2.38 9.24
N TYR A 11 9.70 -1.89 10.47
CA TYR A 11 10.01 -0.50 10.82
C TYR A 11 11.49 -0.39 11.19
N ILE A 12 12.29 0.12 10.26
CA ILE A 12 13.76 0.15 10.36
C ILE A 12 14.30 1.28 9.47
N TYR A 13 15.57 1.65 9.66
CA TYR A 13 16.22 2.61 8.76
C TYR A 13 16.48 2.00 7.38
N ASP A 14 16.10 2.73 6.34
CA ASP A 14 16.35 2.36 4.95
C ASP A 14 16.51 3.61 4.07
N HIS A 15 17.00 3.45 2.84
CA HIS A 15 17.05 4.50 1.85
C HIS A 15 15.69 4.70 1.18
N GLY A 16 15.41 5.94 0.76
CA GLY A 16 14.21 6.26 -0.03
C GLY A 16 14.30 5.83 -1.49
N ASP A 17 15.48 5.47 -1.99
CA ASP A 17 15.76 5.10 -3.37
C ASP A 17 16.67 3.87 -3.50
N THR A 18 16.57 3.17 -4.62
CA THR A 18 17.37 1.99 -4.92
C THR A 18 18.85 2.33 -5.13
N ALA A 19 19.17 3.55 -5.60
CA ALA A 19 20.54 4.01 -5.82
C ALA A 19 21.26 4.43 -4.52
N ARG A 20 20.52 4.51 -3.39
CA ARG A 20 21.04 4.88 -2.08
C ARG A 20 21.64 6.30 -2.03
N LEU A 21 21.07 7.20 -2.83
CA LEU A 21 21.46 8.61 -2.86
C LEU A 21 20.75 9.41 -1.75
N THR A 22 19.60 8.92 -1.26
CA THR A 22 18.91 9.50 -0.12
C THR A 22 19.54 9.06 1.19
N PRO A 23 19.42 9.86 2.28
CA PRO A 23 19.86 9.42 3.59
C PRO A 23 19.08 8.21 4.10
N LEU A 24 19.66 7.47 5.03
CA LEU A 24 18.95 6.47 5.82
C LEU A 24 17.95 7.15 6.75
N VAL A 25 16.68 6.79 6.65
CA VAL A 25 15.60 7.31 7.49
C VAL A 25 14.72 6.18 8.00
N PRO A 26 14.11 6.30 9.19
CA PRO A 26 13.26 5.26 9.75
C PRO A 26 11.94 5.20 8.95
N MET A 27 11.63 4.02 8.42
CA MET A 27 10.40 3.79 7.65
C MET A 27 9.93 2.34 7.76
N HIS A 28 8.64 2.09 7.52
CA HIS A 28 8.19 0.74 7.21
C HIS A 28 8.66 0.41 5.81
N THR A 29 9.51 -0.60 5.68
CA THR A 29 10.15 -0.97 4.42
C THR A 29 10.16 -2.47 4.19
N ILE A 30 10.27 -2.85 2.92
CA ILE A 30 10.53 -4.22 2.44
C ILE A 30 11.87 -4.29 1.69
N GLY A 31 12.77 -3.29 1.92
CA GLY A 31 14.09 -3.19 1.32
C GLY A 31 14.12 -2.31 0.06
N HIS A 32 15.07 -1.36 0.02
CA HIS A 32 15.21 -0.40 -1.09
C HIS A 32 15.54 -1.02 -2.46
N ASP A 33 16.02 -2.24 -2.50
CA ASP A 33 16.28 -3.01 -3.72
C ASP A 33 15.11 -3.94 -4.13
N PHE A 34 13.95 -3.74 -3.52
CA PHE A 34 12.72 -4.44 -3.80
C PHE A 34 12.29 -4.32 -5.28
N ILE A 35 11.85 -5.43 -5.85
CA ILE A 35 11.27 -5.47 -7.20
C ILE A 35 9.74 -5.51 -7.07
N PRO A 36 9.02 -4.46 -7.51
CA PRO A 36 7.58 -4.39 -7.40
C PRO A 36 6.88 -5.50 -8.20
N ALA A 37 5.75 -5.97 -7.67
CA ALA A 37 4.86 -6.85 -8.42
C ALA A 37 4.26 -6.15 -9.65
N PRO A 38 3.94 -6.89 -10.72
CA PRO A 38 3.26 -6.36 -11.90
C PRO A 38 1.75 -6.20 -11.63
N ILE A 39 1.39 -5.28 -10.74
CA ILE A 39 -0.01 -4.97 -10.43
C ILE A 39 -0.35 -3.53 -10.78
N HIS A 40 -1.63 -3.27 -10.96
CA HIS A 40 -2.15 -1.94 -11.28
C HIS A 40 -2.34 -1.12 -9.99
N ALA A 41 -1.36 -0.40 -9.58
CA ALA A 41 -1.36 0.66 -8.57
C ALA A 41 0.05 1.27 -8.49
N GLY A 42 0.49 1.92 -9.55
CA GLY A 42 1.86 2.45 -9.70
C GLY A 42 2.31 3.30 -8.52
N GLY A 43 1.45 4.19 -8.04
CA GLY A 43 1.72 5.07 -6.90
C GLY A 43 1.88 4.36 -5.54
N LEU A 44 1.43 3.11 -5.42
CA LEU A 44 1.56 2.32 -4.19
C LEU A 44 2.72 1.30 -4.25
N ARG A 45 3.43 1.20 -5.37
CA ARG A 45 4.48 0.20 -5.62
C ARG A 45 5.86 0.62 -5.14
N TYR A 46 5.93 1.33 -4.02
CA TYR A 46 7.18 1.72 -3.35
C TYR A 46 7.56 0.73 -2.25
N HIS A 47 8.86 0.56 -2.02
CA HIS A 47 9.40 -0.34 -0.99
C HIS A 47 9.16 0.17 0.43
N GLY A 48 9.06 1.49 0.61
CA GLY A 48 8.91 2.14 1.92
C GLY A 48 7.75 3.13 1.98
N ILE A 49 7.38 3.52 3.19
CA ILE A 49 6.40 4.57 3.47
C ILE A 49 7.14 5.78 3.99
N ALA A 50 6.63 6.99 3.68
CA ALA A 50 7.17 8.25 4.20
C ALA A 50 7.46 8.16 5.72
N PRO A 51 8.62 8.62 6.19
CA PRO A 51 9.05 8.48 7.59
C PRO A 51 8.03 9.00 8.60
N THR A 52 7.40 10.14 8.32
CA THR A 52 6.37 10.72 9.19
C THR A 52 5.16 9.80 9.33
N ILE A 53 4.67 9.24 8.24
CA ILE A 53 3.54 8.27 8.26
C ILE A 53 3.97 6.99 8.98
N SER A 54 5.17 6.47 8.68
CA SER A 54 5.73 5.30 9.36
C SER A 54 5.78 5.50 10.88
N ARG A 55 6.18 6.70 11.33
CA ARG A 55 6.21 7.02 12.76
C ARG A 55 4.82 7.03 13.39
N LEU A 56 3.82 7.57 12.70
CA LEU A 56 2.44 7.58 13.18
C LEU A 56 1.87 6.15 13.29
N VAL A 57 2.15 5.31 12.31
CA VAL A 57 1.76 3.89 12.32
C VAL A 57 2.44 3.15 13.48
N SER A 58 3.77 3.30 13.61
CA SER A 58 4.55 2.68 14.71
C SER A 58 4.06 3.13 16.09
N ALA A 59 3.66 4.40 16.23
CA ALA A 59 3.09 4.96 17.45
C ALA A 59 1.60 4.62 17.66
N LYS A 60 1.00 3.78 16.80
CA LYS A 60 -0.43 3.42 16.84
C LYS A 60 -1.38 4.63 16.80
N LYS A 61 -0.98 5.69 16.09
CA LYS A 61 -1.79 6.89 15.85
C LYS A 61 -2.48 6.88 14.50
N LEU A 62 -2.12 5.94 13.64
CA LEU A 62 -2.67 5.73 12.32
C LEU A 62 -2.84 4.23 12.09
N GLU A 63 -4.02 3.83 11.69
CA GLU A 63 -4.34 2.46 11.27
C GLU A 63 -4.00 2.27 9.79
N THR A 64 -3.76 1.02 9.39
CA THR A 64 -3.40 0.69 8.03
C THR A 64 -4.15 -0.56 7.57
N GLU A 65 -4.59 -0.51 6.32
CA GLU A 65 -5.30 -1.59 5.65
C GLU A 65 -4.54 -2.07 4.40
N ALA A 66 -4.76 -3.32 4.05
CA ALA A 66 -4.13 -3.94 2.90
C ALA A 66 -5.17 -4.71 2.08
N TYR A 67 -5.39 -4.30 0.83
CA TYR A 67 -6.40 -4.87 -0.04
C TYR A 67 -5.79 -5.61 -1.24
N ASN A 68 -6.49 -6.66 -1.70
CA ASN A 68 -6.17 -7.32 -2.95
C ASN A 68 -6.64 -6.46 -4.14
N GLN A 69 -5.92 -6.52 -5.26
CA GLN A 69 -6.28 -5.68 -6.42
C GLN A 69 -7.68 -5.98 -6.98
N VAL A 70 -8.14 -7.22 -6.95
CA VAL A 70 -9.50 -7.55 -7.43
C VAL A 70 -10.55 -6.87 -6.56
N ASP A 71 -10.43 -6.95 -5.23
CA ASP A 71 -11.35 -6.30 -4.30
C ASP A 71 -11.36 -4.76 -4.47
N VAL A 72 -10.20 -4.20 -4.82
CA VAL A 72 -10.06 -2.76 -5.10
C VAL A 72 -10.77 -2.38 -6.38
N PHE A 73 -10.67 -3.18 -7.45
CA PHE A 73 -11.40 -2.92 -8.70
C PHE A 73 -12.91 -3.19 -8.57
N ASP A 74 -13.33 -4.14 -7.72
CA ASP A 74 -14.75 -4.32 -7.38
C ASP A 74 -15.32 -3.04 -6.71
N ALA A 75 -14.60 -2.49 -5.74
CA ALA A 75 -14.96 -1.25 -5.08
C ALA A 75 -14.96 -0.05 -6.06
N ALA A 76 -13.96 0.04 -6.95
CA ALA A 76 -13.91 1.05 -7.99
C ALA A 76 -15.12 0.95 -8.94
N ASN A 77 -15.48 -0.26 -9.38
CA ASN A 77 -16.64 -0.47 -10.24
C ASN A 77 -17.96 -0.08 -9.55
N GLN A 78 -18.10 -0.41 -8.27
CA GLN A 78 -19.26 0.06 -7.49
C GLN A 78 -19.32 1.59 -7.47
N PHE A 79 -18.19 2.26 -7.16
CA PHE A 79 -18.08 3.72 -7.13
C PHE A 79 -18.41 4.36 -8.50
N ILE A 80 -17.92 3.80 -9.60
CA ILE A 80 -18.22 4.26 -10.96
C ILE A 80 -19.73 4.25 -11.21
N ARG A 81 -20.41 3.18 -10.78
CA ARG A 81 -21.86 3.02 -11.01
C ARG A 81 -22.72 3.94 -10.15
N THR A 82 -22.22 4.35 -8.98
CA THR A 82 -22.97 5.22 -8.06
C THR A 82 -22.64 6.69 -8.26
N GLU A 83 -21.37 7.01 -8.52
CA GLU A 83 -20.88 8.41 -8.55
C GLU A 83 -20.56 8.91 -9.96
N GLY A 84 -20.49 8.02 -10.96
CA GLY A 84 -20.18 8.38 -12.35
C GLY A 84 -18.73 8.83 -12.58
N VAL A 85 -17.82 8.55 -11.66
CA VAL A 85 -16.40 8.92 -11.72
C VAL A 85 -15.55 7.65 -11.77
N ILE A 86 -14.59 7.59 -12.70
CA ILE A 86 -13.63 6.49 -12.81
C ILE A 86 -12.41 6.85 -11.96
N PRO A 87 -12.17 6.20 -10.81
CA PRO A 87 -11.00 6.46 -9.98
C PRO A 87 -9.75 5.79 -10.55
N ALA A 88 -8.56 6.34 -10.28
CA ALA A 88 -7.33 5.60 -10.46
C ALA A 88 -7.24 4.42 -9.47
N PRO A 89 -6.40 3.39 -9.74
CA PRO A 89 -6.26 2.26 -8.82
C PRO A 89 -5.81 2.64 -7.41
N GLU A 90 -5.03 3.72 -7.26
CA GLU A 90 -4.57 4.19 -5.96
C GLU A 90 -5.72 4.68 -5.06
N PRO A 91 -6.54 5.68 -5.45
CA PRO A 91 -7.68 6.11 -4.64
C PRO A 91 -8.78 5.04 -4.56
N ALA A 92 -8.82 4.07 -5.47
CA ALA A 92 -9.74 2.94 -5.36
C ALA A 92 -9.48 2.09 -4.09
N HIS A 93 -8.24 2.07 -3.56
CA HIS A 93 -7.95 1.48 -2.25
C HIS A 93 -8.64 2.25 -1.12
N ALA A 94 -8.66 3.58 -1.19
CA ALA A 94 -9.39 4.40 -0.21
C ALA A 94 -10.90 4.17 -0.32
N ILE A 95 -11.43 4.04 -1.53
CA ILE A 95 -12.87 3.72 -1.76
C ILE A 95 -13.21 2.36 -1.14
N LYS A 96 -12.35 1.35 -1.29
CA LYS A 96 -12.56 0.04 -0.64
C LYS A 96 -12.62 0.19 0.88
N GLY A 97 -11.71 0.97 1.47
CA GLY A 97 -11.73 1.27 2.91
C GLY A 97 -13.01 2.00 3.36
N VAL A 98 -13.49 2.95 2.56
CA VAL A 98 -14.78 3.64 2.82
C VAL A 98 -15.94 2.67 2.82
N ILE A 99 -15.99 1.76 1.85
CA ILE A 99 -17.07 0.76 1.76
C ILE A 99 -17.04 -0.17 2.98
N ASP A 100 -15.86 -0.67 3.36
CA ASP A 100 -15.73 -1.55 4.54
C ASP A 100 -16.13 -0.84 5.83
N GLU A 101 -15.69 0.40 6.02
CA GLU A 101 -16.07 1.20 7.18
C GLU A 101 -17.58 1.50 7.19
N ALA A 102 -18.19 1.83 6.05
CA ALA A 102 -19.62 2.06 5.95
C ALA A 102 -20.43 0.79 6.27
N LEU A 103 -19.97 -0.38 5.80
CA LEU A 103 -20.60 -1.65 6.13
C LEU A 103 -20.49 -1.97 7.63
N ARG A 104 -19.33 -1.72 8.23
CA ARG A 104 -19.13 -1.85 9.67
C ARG A 104 -20.07 -0.93 10.45
N CYS A 105 -20.19 0.32 10.05
CA CYS A 105 -21.13 1.27 10.66
C CYS A 105 -22.59 0.80 10.56
N LYS A 106 -22.96 0.22 9.41
CA LYS A 106 -24.30 -0.36 9.22
C LYS A 106 -24.56 -1.53 10.18
N GLU A 107 -23.58 -2.40 10.39
CA GLU A 107 -23.68 -3.55 11.29
C GLU A 107 -23.74 -3.13 12.76
N THR A 108 -22.95 -2.14 13.15
CA THR A 108 -22.87 -1.66 14.55
C THR A 108 -23.93 -0.63 14.90
N GLY A 109 -24.59 -0.01 13.93
CA GLY A 109 -25.49 1.13 14.12
C GLY A 109 -24.77 2.45 14.44
N GLU A 110 -23.44 2.51 14.24
CA GLU A 110 -22.64 3.70 14.53
C GLU A 110 -22.79 4.72 13.41
N GLU A 111 -23.07 5.97 13.75
CA GLU A 111 -23.11 7.07 12.78
C GLU A 111 -21.74 7.72 12.64
N LYS A 112 -21.20 7.77 11.39
CA LYS A 112 -19.92 8.41 11.08
C LYS A 112 -19.99 9.26 9.83
N VAL A 113 -19.18 10.30 9.79
CA VAL A 113 -18.81 11.01 8.56
C VAL A 113 -17.47 10.46 8.10
N ILE A 114 -17.44 9.84 6.91
CA ILE A 114 -16.23 9.23 6.35
C ILE A 114 -15.71 10.14 5.25
N LEU A 115 -14.55 10.76 5.48
CA LEU A 115 -13.83 11.56 4.48
C LEU A 115 -12.73 10.70 3.84
N PHE A 116 -12.66 10.67 2.52
CA PHE A 116 -11.55 10.05 1.79
C PHE A 116 -10.98 10.97 0.72
N LEU A 117 -9.75 10.67 0.29
CA LEU A 117 -9.06 11.45 -0.73
C LEU A 117 -9.18 10.76 -2.10
N LEU A 118 -9.92 11.36 -3.02
CA LEU A 118 -9.97 10.95 -4.42
C LEU A 118 -8.86 11.67 -5.19
N CYS A 119 -7.63 11.14 -5.11
CA CYS A 119 -6.41 11.80 -5.59
C CYS A 119 -6.03 11.46 -7.05
N GLY A 120 -6.90 10.79 -7.81
CA GLY A 120 -6.62 10.46 -9.21
C GLY A 120 -7.82 9.89 -9.94
N HIS A 121 -7.86 10.15 -11.25
CA HIS A 121 -8.86 9.58 -12.17
C HIS A 121 -8.26 8.43 -12.97
N GLY A 122 -9.09 7.48 -13.38
CA GLY A 122 -8.69 6.24 -14.05
C GLY A 122 -8.55 6.32 -15.58
N TYR A 123 -8.59 7.52 -16.19
CA TYR A 123 -8.52 7.63 -17.66
C TYR A 123 -7.20 7.13 -18.27
N PHE A 124 -6.13 7.11 -17.50
CA PHE A 124 -4.86 6.50 -17.90
C PHE A 124 -4.77 5.01 -17.55
N ASP A 125 -5.76 4.48 -16.82
CA ASP A 125 -5.76 3.11 -16.29
C ASP A 125 -6.82 2.23 -16.97
N MET A 126 -7.36 2.65 -18.14
CA MET A 126 -8.43 1.95 -18.83
C MET A 126 -8.06 0.50 -19.19
N GLN A 127 -6.78 0.21 -19.45
CA GLN A 127 -6.33 -1.15 -19.69
C GLN A 127 -6.49 -2.02 -18.42
N ALA A 128 -6.26 -1.47 -17.24
CA ALA A 128 -6.45 -2.20 -15.99
C ALA A 128 -7.94 -2.52 -15.74
N TYR A 129 -8.83 -1.59 -16.10
CA TYR A 129 -10.27 -1.83 -16.07
C TYR A 129 -10.72 -2.87 -17.11
N ASP A 130 -10.16 -2.84 -18.33
CA ASP A 130 -10.42 -3.88 -19.34
C ASP A 130 -9.96 -5.26 -18.85
N ASP A 131 -8.78 -5.35 -18.26
CA ASP A 131 -8.27 -6.59 -17.68
C ASP A 131 -9.15 -7.09 -16.53
N TYR A 132 -9.68 -6.18 -15.71
CA TYR A 132 -10.64 -6.54 -14.65
C TYR A 132 -11.96 -7.07 -15.25
N PHE A 133 -12.60 -6.34 -16.17
CA PHE A 133 -13.89 -6.76 -16.77
C PHE A 133 -13.77 -8.01 -17.64
N SER A 134 -12.63 -8.26 -18.25
CA SER A 134 -12.36 -9.46 -19.04
C SER A 134 -11.91 -10.66 -18.19
N GLY A 135 -11.83 -10.52 -16.85
CA GLY A 135 -11.40 -11.58 -15.94
C GLY A 135 -9.93 -11.95 -16.02
N LYS A 136 -9.10 -11.09 -16.62
CA LYS A 136 -7.65 -11.28 -16.70
C LYS A 136 -6.92 -10.79 -15.45
N LEU A 137 -7.54 -9.88 -14.69
CA LEU A 137 -6.97 -9.37 -13.45
C LEU A 137 -7.06 -10.43 -12.36
N LEU A 138 -5.92 -10.96 -11.92
CA LEU A 138 -5.87 -12.03 -10.93
C LEU A 138 -5.49 -11.47 -9.55
N PRO A 139 -5.97 -12.13 -8.47
CA PRO A 139 -5.45 -11.85 -7.13
C PRO A 139 -3.95 -12.05 -7.09
N TYR A 140 -3.25 -11.13 -6.43
CA TYR A 140 -1.82 -11.24 -6.25
C TYR A 140 -1.44 -10.97 -4.80
N GLU A 141 -0.70 -11.91 -4.22
CA GLU A 141 -0.08 -11.73 -2.92
C GLU A 141 1.44 -11.73 -3.07
N TYR A 142 2.09 -10.68 -2.55
CA TYR A 142 3.55 -10.58 -2.63
C TYR A 142 4.21 -11.66 -1.76
N PRO A 143 5.11 -12.50 -2.32
CA PRO A 143 5.75 -13.59 -1.58
C PRO A 143 6.56 -13.07 -0.40
N LYS A 144 6.37 -13.69 0.77
CA LYS A 144 7.10 -13.31 1.99
C LYS A 144 8.60 -13.55 1.83
N GLU A 145 8.96 -14.61 1.15
CA GLU A 145 10.36 -15.00 0.89
C GLU A 145 11.13 -13.87 0.18
N LYS A 146 10.50 -13.16 -0.75
CA LYS A 146 11.10 -12.01 -1.44
C LYS A 146 11.32 -10.82 -0.51
N VAL A 147 10.41 -10.61 0.45
CA VAL A 147 10.59 -9.59 1.49
C VAL A 147 11.76 -9.97 2.38
N ASP A 148 11.79 -11.21 2.87
CA ASP A 148 12.84 -11.71 3.76
C ASP A 148 14.22 -11.63 3.10
N GLU A 149 14.34 -11.99 1.83
CA GLU A 149 15.58 -11.85 1.03
C GLU A 149 16.03 -10.38 0.92
N ALA A 150 15.13 -9.47 0.61
CA ALA A 150 15.44 -8.04 0.50
C ALA A 150 15.90 -7.47 1.86
N MET A 151 15.23 -7.84 2.94
CA MET A 151 15.62 -7.43 4.29
C MET A 151 16.97 -8.03 4.73
N GLN A 152 17.29 -9.26 4.32
CA GLN A 152 18.61 -9.86 4.54
C GLN A 152 19.70 -9.11 3.79
N ARG A 153 19.45 -8.72 2.52
CA ARG A 153 20.40 -7.91 1.74
C ARG A 153 20.65 -6.55 2.39
N LEU A 154 19.60 -5.89 2.89
CA LEU A 154 19.71 -4.63 3.63
C LEU A 154 20.60 -4.78 4.88
N ARG A 155 20.39 -5.83 5.69
CA ARG A 155 21.20 -6.12 6.87
C ARG A 155 22.64 -6.49 6.54
N LYS A 156 22.84 -7.22 5.45
CA LYS A 156 24.20 -7.54 4.98
C LYS A 156 24.98 -6.27 4.58
N LEU A 157 24.26 -5.30 3.99
CA LEU A 157 24.84 -4.02 3.61
C LEU A 157 25.16 -3.14 4.83
N TYR A 158 24.30 -3.20 5.85
CA TYR A 158 24.40 -2.41 7.08
C TYR A 158 24.31 -3.31 8.34
N PRO A 159 25.39 -4.02 8.72
CA PRO A 159 25.35 -4.96 9.85
C PRO A 159 24.94 -4.34 11.20
N TRP A 160 25.14 -3.03 11.36
CA TRP A 160 24.80 -2.25 12.55
C TRP A 160 23.36 -1.73 12.57
N LEU A 161 22.57 -2.02 11.54
CA LEU A 161 21.25 -1.42 11.33
C LEU A 161 20.27 -1.74 12.47
N ASP A 162 20.28 -2.97 12.98
CA ASP A 162 19.41 -3.37 14.09
C ASP A 162 19.73 -2.64 15.42
N GLU A 163 20.96 -2.15 15.58
CA GLU A 163 21.35 -1.36 16.76
C GLU A 163 20.63 0.00 16.80
N LEU A 164 20.23 0.52 15.64
CA LEU A 164 19.50 1.79 15.54
C LEU A 164 18.03 1.67 15.93
N LYS A 165 17.48 0.47 16.05
CA LYS A 165 16.07 0.26 16.44
C LYS A 165 15.72 0.90 17.79
N LYS A 166 16.71 1.06 18.67
CA LYS A 166 16.53 1.74 19.97
C LYS A 166 16.21 3.24 19.87
N PHE A 167 16.38 3.84 18.70
CA PHE A 167 16.14 5.29 18.48
C PHE A 167 14.82 5.57 17.74
N ILE A 168 14.02 4.55 17.40
CA ILE A 168 12.79 4.68 16.61
C ILE A 168 11.56 4.08 17.29
#